data_e7baa9268042d1839088dabb300a2c4b
#
_entry.id   e7baa9268042d1839088dabb300a2c4b
#
_cell.length_a   1.000
_cell.length_b   1.000
_cell.length_c   1.000
_cell.angle_alpha   90.00
_cell.angle_beta   90.00
_cell.angle_gamma   90.00
#
_symmetry.space_group_name_H-M   'P 1'
#
loop_
_entity.id
_entity.type
_entity.pdbx_description
1 polymer ?
#
loop_
_entity_poly.entity_id
_entity_poly.type
_entity_poly.pdbx_seq_one_letter_code
_entity_poly.pdbx_strand_id
1 'polypeptide(L)'
;LDIARRDAFGDLENWGFDVLAALRRAGEPHQLSPGQLMQETLVTSGTMTNRLDRLEELQLITREPDPNDGRGSLVTLTRAGMRAVDSAMEDLLENERELLQNLSVKEREVLADLLSKLVTEFDES
;
A
#
# COMPACT_ATOMS: atom_id res chain seq x y z
N LEU A 1 -15.14 15.01 9.58
CA LEU A 1 -14.49 13.71 9.79
C LEU A 1 -13.75 13.26 8.53
N ASP A 2 -14.40 13.32 7.39
CA ASP A 2 -13.80 12.91 6.12
C ASP A 2 -12.72 13.89 5.64
N ILE A 3 -12.87 15.16 5.94
CA ILE A 3 -11.93 16.20 5.57
C ILE A 3 -10.61 16.04 6.32
N ALA A 4 -10.67 15.77 7.65
CA ALA A 4 -9.49 15.53 8.47
C ALA A 4 -8.75 14.26 8.03
N ARG A 5 -9.48 13.21 7.66
CA ARG A 5 -8.90 11.98 7.12
C ARG A 5 -8.24 12.22 5.78
N ARG A 6 -8.88 12.98 4.89
CA ARG A 6 -8.31 13.31 3.59
C ARG A 6 -7.02 14.11 3.71
N ASP A 7 -6.94 15.03 4.66
CA ASP A 7 -5.73 15.82 4.88
C ASP A 7 -4.59 14.97 5.44
N ALA A 8 -4.92 13.99 6.31
CA ALA A 8 -3.93 13.10 6.92
C ALA A 8 -3.58 11.92 6.01
N PHE A 9 -4.55 11.35 5.29
CA PHE A 9 -4.41 10.12 4.51
C PHE A 9 -4.65 10.27 3.02
N GLY A 10 -5.16 11.41 2.55
CA GLY A 10 -5.38 11.66 1.13
C GLY A 10 -4.09 11.54 0.32
N ASP A 11 -2.99 12.02 0.88
CA ASP A 11 -1.67 11.85 0.30
C ASP A 11 -1.21 10.39 0.34
N LEU A 12 -1.60 9.63 1.37
CA LEU A 12 -1.25 8.23 1.50
C LEU A 12 -1.94 7.34 0.46
N GLU A 13 -3.18 7.65 0.11
CA GLU A 13 -3.93 6.87 -0.89
C GLU A 13 -3.25 6.89 -2.26
N ASN A 14 -2.62 7.99 -2.62
CA ASN A 14 -2.07 8.18 -3.96
C ASN A 14 -0.59 7.80 -4.09
N TRP A 15 0.21 7.93 -3.03
CA TRP A 15 1.65 7.75 -3.17
C TRP A 15 2.30 6.94 -2.03
N GLY A 16 1.73 6.97 -0.85
CA GLY A 16 2.33 6.31 0.33
C GLY A 16 1.72 4.96 0.66
N PHE A 17 0.44 4.76 0.29
CA PHE A 17 -0.26 3.51 0.59
C PHE A 17 0.46 2.29 0.02
N ASP A 18 0.93 2.36 -1.22
CA ASP A 18 1.61 1.24 -1.87
C ASP A 18 2.86 0.81 -1.12
N VAL A 19 3.64 1.79 -0.64
CA VAL A 19 4.86 1.51 0.14
C VAL A 19 4.51 0.84 1.46
N LEU A 20 3.56 1.41 2.20
CA LEU A 20 3.14 0.85 3.49
C LEU A 20 2.53 -0.54 3.33
N ALA A 21 1.73 -0.74 2.29
CA ALA A 21 1.12 -2.03 2.00
C ALA A 21 2.17 -3.08 1.64
N ALA A 22 3.20 -2.71 0.88
CA ALA A 22 4.30 -3.61 0.54
C ALA A 22 5.06 -4.05 1.80
N LEU A 23 5.35 -3.11 2.70
CA LEU A 23 6.01 -3.41 3.97
C LEU A 23 5.14 -4.32 4.86
N ARG A 24 3.84 -4.07 4.88
CA ARG A 24 2.90 -4.90 5.62
C ARG A 24 2.88 -6.35 5.10
N ARG A 25 2.84 -6.51 3.77
CA ARG A 25 2.82 -7.84 3.12
C ARG A 25 4.12 -8.62 3.33
N ALA A 26 5.22 -7.93 3.56
CA ALA A 26 6.52 -8.58 3.76
C ALA A 26 6.55 -9.50 5.00
N GLY A 27 5.61 -9.34 5.92
CA GLY A 27 5.60 -10.09 7.18
C GLY A 27 6.66 -9.53 8.13
N GLU A 28 6.63 -9.99 9.38
CA GLU A 28 7.58 -9.51 10.39
C GLU A 28 9.02 -9.70 9.93
N PRO A 29 9.91 -8.70 10.12
CA PRO A 29 9.73 -7.44 10.85
C PRO A 29 9.19 -6.27 10.00
N HIS A 30 8.53 -6.52 8.89
CA HIS A 30 7.95 -5.52 7.98
C HIS A 30 9.02 -4.57 7.46
N GLN A 31 10.05 -5.15 6.86
CA GLN A 31 11.26 -4.47 6.45
C GLN A 31 11.65 -4.87 5.04
N LEU A 32 11.91 -3.89 4.19
CA LEU A 32 12.35 -4.10 2.80
C LEU A 32 13.42 -3.06 2.45
N SER A 33 14.27 -3.40 1.49
CA SER A 33 15.19 -2.43 0.91
C SER A 33 14.44 -1.52 -0.05
N PRO A 34 14.96 -0.31 -0.34
CA PRO A 34 14.36 0.55 -1.36
C PRO A 34 14.26 -0.12 -2.72
N GLY A 35 15.24 -0.96 -3.09
CA GLY A 35 15.21 -1.72 -4.35
C GLY A 35 14.04 -2.69 -4.41
N GLN A 36 13.78 -3.40 -3.32
CA GLN A 36 12.63 -4.30 -3.22
C GLN A 36 11.32 -3.54 -3.32
N LEU A 37 11.24 -2.38 -2.66
CA LEU A 37 10.06 -1.52 -2.72
C LEU A 37 9.81 -1.00 -4.14
N MET A 38 10.87 -0.64 -4.86
CA MET A 38 10.75 -0.20 -6.25
C MET A 38 10.19 -1.30 -7.14
N GLN A 39 10.65 -2.55 -6.94
CA GLN A 39 10.12 -3.69 -7.70
C GLN A 39 8.65 -3.94 -7.43
N GLU A 40 8.23 -3.85 -6.17
CA GLU A 40 6.85 -4.13 -5.79
C GLU A 40 5.88 -3.02 -6.17
N THR A 41 6.34 -1.76 -6.19
CA THR A 41 5.47 -0.60 -6.46
C THR A 41 5.63 -0.06 -7.87
N LEU A 42 6.61 -0.54 -8.64
CA LEU A 42 6.85 -0.15 -10.03
C LEU A 42 7.09 1.36 -10.19
N VAL A 43 7.82 1.96 -9.25
CA VAL A 43 8.18 3.38 -9.32
C VAL A 43 9.69 3.55 -9.49
N THR A 44 10.11 4.71 -9.99
CA THR A 44 11.53 5.04 -10.18
C THR A 44 12.23 5.30 -8.85
N SER A 45 13.57 5.27 -8.84
CA SER A 45 14.34 5.50 -7.63
C SER A 45 14.16 6.93 -7.09
N GLY A 46 14.07 7.93 -7.96
CA GLY A 46 13.82 9.31 -7.55
C GLY A 46 12.47 9.47 -6.86
N THR A 47 11.42 8.88 -7.44
CA THR A 47 10.08 8.88 -6.85
C THR A 47 10.08 8.15 -5.50
N MET A 48 10.75 6.99 -5.44
CA MET A 48 10.83 6.22 -4.20
C MET A 48 11.53 7.01 -3.09
N THR A 49 12.65 7.66 -3.40
CA THR A 49 13.38 8.48 -2.42
C THR A 49 12.48 9.56 -1.83
N ASN A 50 11.74 10.29 -2.67
CA ASN A 50 10.83 11.33 -2.22
C ASN A 50 9.72 10.78 -1.33
N ARG A 51 9.14 9.65 -1.72
CA ARG A 51 8.10 8.99 -0.93
C ARG A 51 8.60 8.54 0.43
N LEU A 52 9.79 7.94 0.48
CA LEU A 52 10.38 7.47 1.73
C LEU A 52 10.73 8.64 2.66
N ASP A 53 11.28 9.73 2.11
CA ASP A 53 11.57 10.93 2.89
C ASP A 53 10.31 11.45 3.59
N ARG A 54 9.21 11.53 2.86
CA ARG A 54 7.96 12.04 3.39
C ARG A 54 7.32 11.09 4.40
N LEU A 55 7.35 9.79 4.13
CA LEU A 55 6.83 8.80 5.08
C LEU A 55 7.63 8.79 6.38
N GLU A 56 8.94 9.00 6.30
CA GLU A 56 9.80 9.10 7.47
C GLU A 56 9.49 10.36 8.28
N GLU A 57 9.27 11.49 7.61
CA GLU A 57 8.84 12.73 8.27
C GLU A 57 7.52 12.54 9.03
N LEU A 58 6.61 11.75 8.46
CA LEU A 58 5.33 11.43 9.10
C LEU A 58 5.46 10.34 10.18
N GLN A 59 6.65 9.80 10.37
CA GLN A 59 6.97 8.76 11.34
C GLN A 59 6.22 7.43 11.08
N LEU A 60 5.88 7.19 9.83
CA LEU A 60 5.21 5.96 9.41
C LEU A 60 6.20 4.86 9.04
N ILE A 61 7.44 5.23 8.74
CA ILE A 61 8.56 4.32 8.49
C ILE A 61 9.80 4.83 9.20
N THR A 62 10.78 3.94 9.36
CA THR A 62 12.15 4.29 9.71
C THR A 62 13.08 3.76 8.65
N ARG A 63 14.26 4.39 8.51
CA ARG A 63 15.32 3.91 7.63
C ARG A 63 16.57 3.68 8.45
N GLU A 64 17.21 2.53 8.23
CA GLU A 64 18.43 2.14 8.92
C GLU A 64 19.45 1.65 7.90
N PRO A 65 20.76 1.78 8.18
CA PRO A 65 21.76 1.15 7.32
C PRO A 65 21.56 -0.35 7.27
N ASP A 66 21.74 -0.95 6.08
CA ASP A 66 21.69 -2.39 5.94
C ASP A 66 22.97 -3.00 6.53
N PRO A 67 22.86 -3.88 7.54
CA PRO A 67 24.05 -4.49 8.14
C PRO A 67 24.82 -5.42 7.19
N ASN A 68 24.18 -5.87 6.12
CA ASN A 68 24.77 -6.76 5.12
C ASN A 68 25.28 -6.03 3.88
N ASP A 69 24.98 -4.74 3.74
CA ASP A 69 25.38 -3.93 2.59
C ASP A 69 25.70 -2.50 3.09
N GLY A 70 26.96 -2.16 3.12
CA GLY A 70 27.43 -0.86 3.67
C GLY A 70 26.91 0.37 2.95
N ARG A 71 26.34 0.23 1.76
CA ARG A 71 25.73 1.33 0.99
C ARG A 71 24.22 1.28 0.95
N GLY A 72 23.63 0.17 1.41
CA GLY A 72 22.22 -0.04 1.39
C GLY A 72 21.53 0.49 2.64
N SER A 73 20.22 0.60 2.55
CA SER A 73 19.37 0.93 3.68
C SER A 73 18.22 -0.06 3.77
N LEU A 74 17.64 -0.16 4.95
CA LEU A 74 16.44 -0.94 5.20
C LEU A 74 15.33 -0.01 5.66
N VAL A 75 14.17 -0.18 5.06
CA VAL A 75 12.96 0.58 5.39
C VAL A 75 12.07 -0.32 6.23
N THR A 76 11.69 0.17 7.41
CA THR A 76 10.87 -0.60 8.36
C THR A 76 9.58 0.14 8.65
N LEU A 77 8.47 -0.59 8.62
CA LEU A 77 7.16 -0.05 8.98
C LEU A 77 7.10 0.17 10.50
N THR A 78 6.70 1.36 10.92
CA THR A 78 6.49 1.66 12.34
C THR A 78 5.12 1.17 12.79
N ARG A 79 4.87 1.20 14.10
CA ARG A 79 3.53 0.92 14.63
C ARG A 79 2.49 1.91 14.11
N ALA A 80 2.89 3.18 14.02
CA ALA A 80 2.02 4.21 13.44
C ALA A 80 1.75 3.92 11.96
N GLY A 81 2.77 3.48 11.21
CA GLY A 81 2.61 3.07 9.81
C GLY A 81 1.68 1.88 9.66
N MET A 82 1.79 0.89 10.54
CA MET A 82 0.89 -0.27 10.53
C MET A 82 -0.56 0.16 10.78
N ARG A 83 -0.78 1.03 11.77
CA ARG A 83 -2.13 1.55 12.04
C ARG A 83 -2.67 2.35 10.87
N ALA A 84 -1.83 3.14 10.21
CA ALA A 84 -2.23 3.94 9.06
C ALA A 84 -2.65 3.07 7.88
N VAL A 85 -1.86 2.05 7.55
CA VAL A 85 -2.20 1.17 6.43
C VAL A 85 -3.40 0.28 6.74
N ASP A 86 -3.55 -0.19 7.97
CA ASP A 86 -4.71 -0.98 8.39
C ASP A 86 -5.99 -0.14 8.29
N SER A 87 -5.95 1.10 8.76
CA SER A 87 -7.09 2.02 8.68
C SER A 87 -7.47 2.32 7.24
N ALA A 88 -6.47 2.56 6.37
CA ALA A 88 -6.71 2.82 4.96
C ALA A 88 -7.32 1.59 4.26
N MET A 89 -6.87 0.39 4.60
CA MET A 89 -7.44 -0.84 4.06
C MET A 89 -8.88 -1.06 4.52
N GLU A 90 -9.19 -0.78 5.77
CA GLU A 90 -10.56 -0.86 6.28
C GLU A 90 -11.49 0.11 5.55
N ASP A 91 -11.05 1.35 5.34
CA ASP A 91 -11.82 2.35 4.60
C ASP A 91 -12.06 1.91 3.15
N LEU A 92 -11.05 1.33 2.51
CA LEU A 92 -11.18 0.80 1.16
C LEU A 92 -12.21 -0.33 1.08
N LEU A 93 -12.14 -1.28 2.02
CA LEU A 93 -13.09 -2.40 2.08
C LEU A 93 -14.50 -1.91 2.36
N GLU A 94 -14.66 -0.91 3.22
CA GLU A 94 -15.97 -0.33 3.52
C GLU A 94 -16.56 0.37 2.31
N ASN A 95 -15.74 1.13 1.57
CA ASN A 95 -16.15 1.76 0.32
C ASN A 95 -16.57 0.72 -0.72
N GLU A 96 -15.85 -0.37 -0.83
CA GLU A 96 -16.20 -1.47 -1.72
C GLU A 96 -17.53 -2.10 -1.33
N ARG A 97 -17.78 -2.32 -0.04
CA ARG A 97 -19.06 -2.84 0.45
C ARG A 97 -20.21 -1.91 0.11
N GLU A 98 -20.03 -0.61 0.32
CA GLU A 98 -21.07 0.39 0.00
C GLU A 98 -21.38 0.38 -1.49
N LEU A 99 -20.38 0.31 -2.34
CA LEU A 99 -20.57 0.21 -3.79
C LEU A 99 -21.30 -1.08 -4.16
N LEU A 100 -20.94 -2.20 -3.54
CA LEU A 100 -21.56 -3.49 -3.82
C LEU A 100 -22.99 -3.60 -3.30
N GLN A 101 -23.35 -2.85 -2.25
CA GLN A 101 -24.72 -2.82 -1.74
C GLN A 101 -25.72 -2.29 -2.76
N ASN A 102 -25.28 -1.50 -3.71
CA ASN A 102 -26.14 -1.00 -4.80
C ASN A 102 -26.40 -2.07 -5.86
N LEU A 103 -25.74 -3.21 -5.80
CA LEU A 103 -25.93 -4.32 -6.73
C LEU A 103 -26.76 -5.43 -6.08
N SER A 104 -27.61 -6.06 -6.86
CA SER A 104 -28.32 -7.26 -6.42
C SER A 104 -27.32 -8.42 -6.28
N VAL A 105 -27.75 -9.51 -5.61
CA VAL A 105 -26.91 -10.71 -5.48
C VAL A 105 -26.49 -11.23 -6.85
N LYS A 106 -27.43 -11.25 -7.79
CA LYS A 106 -27.16 -11.72 -9.16
C LYS A 106 -26.15 -10.82 -9.88
N GLU A 107 -26.29 -9.49 -9.71
CA GLU A 107 -25.36 -8.54 -10.31
C GLU A 107 -23.94 -8.68 -9.73
N ARG A 108 -23.83 -8.96 -8.43
CA ARG A 108 -22.53 -9.21 -7.78
C ARG A 108 -21.87 -10.47 -8.34
N GLU A 109 -22.66 -11.52 -8.60
CA GLU A 109 -22.15 -12.75 -9.20
C GLU A 109 -21.62 -12.51 -10.61
N VAL A 110 -22.35 -11.74 -11.41
CA VAL A 110 -21.92 -11.36 -12.76
C VAL A 110 -20.62 -10.56 -12.71
N LEU A 111 -20.53 -9.59 -11.80
CA LEU A 111 -19.32 -8.79 -11.63
C LEU A 111 -18.13 -9.66 -11.24
N ALA A 112 -18.32 -10.58 -10.28
CA ALA A 112 -17.26 -11.49 -9.85
C ALA A 112 -16.77 -12.37 -11.01
N ASP A 113 -17.67 -12.87 -11.83
CA ASP A 113 -17.31 -13.67 -13.01
C ASP A 113 -16.52 -12.86 -14.04
N LEU A 114 -16.91 -11.62 -14.29
CA LEU A 114 -16.22 -10.74 -15.21
C LEU A 114 -14.82 -10.39 -14.72
N LEU A 115 -14.66 -10.11 -13.43
CA LEU A 115 -13.36 -9.82 -12.83
C LEU A 115 -12.45 -11.05 -12.88
N SER A 116 -12.99 -12.25 -12.63
CA SER A 116 -12.24 -13.50 -12.74
C SER A 116 -11.69 -13.72 -14.15
N LYS A 117 -12.49 -13.42 -15.17
CA LYS A 117 -12.04 -13.50 -16.56
C LYS A 117 -10.88 -12.55 -16.85
N LEU A 118 -10.93 -11.32 -16.34
CA LEU A 118 -9.87 -10.35 -16.52
C LEU A 118 -8.56 -10.84 -15.87
N VAL A 119 -8.64 -11.33 -14.65
CA VAL A 119 -7.48 -11.84 -13.93
C VAL A 119 -6.88 -13.05 -14.65
N THR A 120 -7.71 -13.98 -15.14
CA THR A 120 -7.25 -15.14 -15.87
C THR A 120 -6.51 -14.75 -17.15
N GLU A 121 -7.02 -13.78 -17.90
CA GLU A 121 -6.33 -13.28 -19.10
C GLU A 121 -4.99 -12.65 -18.79
N PHE A 122 -4.87 -11.92 -17.69
CA PHE A 122 -3.61 -11.34 -17.24
C PHE A 122 -2.59 -12.42 -16.85
N ASP A 123 -3.04 -13.46 -16.17
CA ASP A 123 -2.17 -14.56 -15.73
C ASP A 123 -1.63 -15.39 -16.90
N GLU A 124 -2.39 -15.49 -17.98
CA GLU A 124 -2.00 -16.23 -19.20
C GLU A 124 -1.08 -15.43 -20.12
N SER A 125 -1.02 -14.14 -19.96
CA SER A 125 -0.18 -13.27 -20.79
C SER A 125 1.20 -13.03 -20.16
#